data_0a960a8b310d5ced9fb0765bbfe8bf26
#
_entry.id   0a960a8b310d5ced9fb0765bbfe8bf26
#
_cell.length_a   1.000
_cell.length_b   1.000
_cell.length_c   1.000
_cell.angle_alpha   90.00
_cell.angle_beta   90.00
_cell.angle_gamma   90.00
#
_symmetry.space_group_name_H-M   'P 1'
#
loop_
_entity.id
_entity.type
_entity.pdbx_description
1 polymer ?
#
loop_
_entity_poly.entity_id
_entity_poly.type
_entity_poly.pdbx_seq_one_letter_code
_entity_poly.pdbx_strand_id
1 'polypeptide(L)'
;MSGRKKYRKQILCMLLMGLLGLNGCGSPSSASMGTSEETTYHTQISETAGILSSLQFQGSMELQYAENFSVDYYEGGYELLTTMPDSKQYLLVPEGAEIPAGLDENICTLQEPLDNIYLVASGVMDMFASLDAVDKIRFSGQKQENWYIQKAKDAMAAGKLVYAGKYSKPDYELLVSEGCDLAIENRMITHSPEVVEMLESFDIPVIIEYSSYEQHPLGKVEWVKFFGALTGREPEAEAAFAEQAEILKRVSNGEKTGKTVAFFYVTSNGLIQVRQSTDYIPKLIELAGGRYIFDDLEDSGSGRSTLNMQMEDFYAGAKDADILIYNSSIDGGVNNIEELLGKCNILKDFKAVQEGQVYCTTNDMYQQSMAVGYLLQDMHAVLTEEKPTELKYLFLLE
;
A
#
# COMPACT_ATOMS: atom_id res chain seq x y z
N MET A 1 -29.61 -43.28 -26.27
CA MET A 1 -28.56 -44.04 -27.01
C MET A 1 -27.31 -43.22 -26.94
N SER A 2 -26.43 -43.67 -26.10
CA SER A 2 -25.08 -44.17 -26.31
C SER A 2 -24.12 -43.00 -26.66
N GLY A 3 -22.96 -42.81 -26.01
CA GLY A 3 -22.22 -43.65 -25.09
C GLY A 3 -21.03 -42.90 -24.51
N ARG A 4 -20.68 -43.33 -23.30
CA ARG A 4 -19.48 -42.94 -22.53
C ARG A 4 -18.19 -43.40 -23.22
N LYS A 5 -17.11 -42.58 -23.18
CA LYS A 5 -15.74 -43.14 -23.23
C LYS A 5 -14.87 -42.51 -22.16
N LYS A 6 -14.50 -43.32 -21.14
CA LYS A 6 -13.41 -43.15 -20.18
C LYS A 6 -12.06 -43.34 -20.88
N TYR A 7 -11.06 -42.51 -20.56
CA TYR A 7 -9.65 -42.90 -20.72
C TYR A 7 -8.90 -42.73 -19.40
N ARG A 8 -8.60 -43.90 -18.82
CA ARG A 8 -7.54 -44.13 -17.83
C ARG A 8 -6.21 -44.18 -18.60
N LYS A 9 -5.16 -43.56 -18.12
CA LYS A 9 -3.78 -43.98 -18.39
C LYS A 9 -2.95 -43.95 -17.11
N GLN A 10 -2.32 -45.05 -16.92
CA GLN A 10 -1.58 -45.63 -15.84
C GLN A 10 -0.21 -44.96 -15.59
N ILE A 11 0.16 -45.01 -14.34
CA ILE A 11 1.44 -44.82 -13.68
C ILE A 11 2.48 -45.80 -14.22
N LEU A 12 3.72 -45.31 -14.43
CA LEU A 12 4.89 -46.19 -14.52
C LEU A 12 6.01 -45.60 -13.67
N CYS A 13 6.28 -46.25 -12.54
CA CYS A 13 7.47 -46.11 -11.72
C CYS A 13 8.71 -46.65 -12.44
N MET A 14 9.85 -45.94 -12.35
CA MET A 14 11.16 -46.56 -12.46
C MET A 14 12.07 -46.10 -11.32
N LEU A 15 12.33 -47.05 -10.43
CA LEU A 15 13.45 -47.06 -9.49
C LEU A 15 14.74 -47.36 -10.25
N LEU A 16 15.83 -46.63 -9.94
CA LEU A 16 17.17 -47.19 -10.12
C LEU A 16 18.04 -46.78 -8.92
N MET A 17 18.45 -47.83 -8.18
CA MET A 17 19.49 -47.82 -7.15
C MET A 17 20.87 -47.80 -7.81
N GLY A 18 21.81 -47.14 -7.15
CA GLY A 18 23.24 -47.29 -7.40
C GLY A 18 24.06 -46.88 -6.18
N LEU A 19 24.67 -47.89 -5.57
CA LEU A 19 25.41 -47.90 -4.30
C LEU A 19 26.91 -47.50 -4.47
N LEU A 20 27.46 -47.04 -3.33
CA LEU A 20 28.80 -47.25 -2.75
C LEU A 20 29.96 -46.29 -3.12
N GLY A 21 30.58 -45.81 -2.05
CA GLY A 21 31.96 -45.34 -1.96
C GLY A 21 32.31 -44.72 -0.61
N LEU A 22 32.77 -45.58 0.34
CA LEU A 22 33.27 -45.24 1.67
C LEU A 22 34.67 -44.67 1.65
N ASN A 23 34.99 -43.81 2.59
CA ASN A 23 36.16 -43.69 3.48
C ASN A 23 36.72 -42.29 3.61
N GLY A 24 36.81 -41.82 4.84
CA GLY A 24 37.98 -41.52 5.58
C GLY A 24 37.79 -40.60 6.79
N CYS A 25 38.15 -41.11 7.94
CA CYS A 25 38.18 -40.51 9.27
C CYS A 25 39.07 -39.26 9.39
N GLY A 26 38.72 -38.37 10.35
CA GLY A 26 39.62 -37.41 10.94
C GLY A 26 38.95 -36.31 11.75
N SER A 27 38.73 -36.52 13.06
CA SER A 27 38.51 -35.47 14.07
C SER A 27 39.82 -35.26 14.86
N PRO A 28 40.00 -34.24 15.74
CA PRO A 28 39.09 -33.18 16.23
C PRO A 28 39.72 -31.79 16.41
N SER A 29 38.91 -30.88 16.94
CA SER A 29 39.25 -29.73 17.82
C SER A 29 39.45 -28.36 17.16
N SER A 30 38.59 -27.41 17.40
CA SER A 30 38.57 -26.41 18.48
C SER A 30 37.53 -25.30 18.17
N ALA A 31 36.93 -24.87 19.24
CA ALA A 31 35.93 -23.80 19.26
C ALA A 31 36.50 -22.46 18.79
N SER A 32 35.67 -21.66 18.07
CA SER A 32 35.70 -20.21 18.18
C SER A 32 34.29 -19.64 17.87
N MET A 33 33.92 -18.73 18.75
CA MET A 33 32.67 -17.98 18.79
C MET A 33 32.39 -17.18 17.52
N GLY A 34 31.11 -17.08 17.24
CA GLY A 34 30.34 -15.94 16.78
C GLY A 34 30.94 -15.04 15.72
N THR A 35 30.32 -15.10 14.55
CA THR A 35 30.14 -13.92 13.72
C THR A 35 28.73 -13.96 13.13
N SER A 36 28.04 -12.88 13.41
CA SER A 36 26.76 -12.49 12.84
C SER A 36 26.72 -12.72 11.33
N GLU A 37 25.69 -13.37 10.84
CA GLU A 37 25.35 -13.38 9.43
C GLU A 37 24.97 -11.95 9.01
N GLU A 38 25.91 -11.23 8.44
CA GLU A 38 25.65 -10.12 7.53
C GLU A 38 24.99 -10.72 6.28
N THR A 39 23.68 -10.60 6.20
CA THR A 39 22.90 -10.95 5.03
C THR A 39 23.26 -9.97 3.92
N THR A 40 23.87 -10.51 2.90
CA THR A 40 24.43 -9.84 1.74
C THR A 40 23.31 -9.25 0.86
N TYR A 41 23.03 -7.96 1.00
CA TYR A 41 22.26 -7.15 0.04
C TYR A 41 23.17 -6.62 -1.11
N HIS A 42 24.13 -7.40 -1.57
CA HIS A 42 25.14 -6.94 -2.53
C HIS A 42 25.00 -7.49 -3.95
N THR A 43 23.77 -7.87 -4.40
CA THR A 43 23.66 -8.47 -5.75
C THR A 43 22.82 -7.67 -6.75
N GLN A 44 22.16 -6.58 -6.36
CA GLN A 44 21.37 -5.76 -7.29
C GLN A 44 22.09 -4.53 -7.87
N ILE A 45 23.23 -4.13 -7.34
CA ILE A 45 23.98 -2.95 -7.81
C ILE A 45 24.61 -3.16 -9.22
N SER A 46 24.71 -4.39 -9.72
CA SER A 46 25.43 -4.66 -10.98
C SER A 46 24.57 -4.57 -12.24
N GLU A 47 23.25 -4.60 -12.15
CA GLU A 47 22.39 -4.51 -13.33
C GLU A 47 22.00 -3.06 -13.67
N THR A 48 21.83 -2.20 -12.69
CA THR A 48 21.48 -0.77 -12.88
C THR A 48 22.65 0.05 -13.43
N ALA A 49 23.90 -0.33 -13.17
CA ALA A 49 25.09 0.37 -13.65
C ALA A 49 25.25 0.37 -15.19
N GLY A 50 24.50 -0.49 -15.91
CA GLY A 50 24.49 -0.51 -17.38
C GLY A 50 23.44 0.40 -18.03
N ILE A 51 22.39 0.76 -17.27
CA ILE A 51 21.18 1.44 -17.79
C ILE A 51 21.45 2.93 -18.03
N LEU A 52 22.24 3.58 -17.16
CA LEU A 52 22.61 4.99 -17.25
C LEU A 52 24.13 5.17 -17.39
N SER A 53 24.75 4.47 -18.36
CA SER A 53 26.20 4.45 -18.53
C SER A 53 26.85 5.81 -18.74
N SER A 54 26.08 6.84 -19.08
CA SER A 54 26.56 8.22 -19.27
C SER A 54 26.47 9.06 -17.99
N LEU A 55 25.84 8.60 -16.92
CA LEU A 55 25.70 9.31 -15.64
C LEU A 55 26.49 8.58 -14.55
N GLN A 56 27.13 9.33 -13.65
CA GLN A 56 27.85 8.77 -12.52
C GLN A 56 26.86 8.56 -11.36
N PHE A 57 26.71 7.30 -10.94
CA PHE A 57 25.89 6.93 -9.77
C PHE A 57 26.51 7.52 -8.49
N GLN A 58 25.65 8.08 -7.61
CA GLN A 58 26.05 8.72 -6.35
C GLN A 58 25.57 7.97 -5.12
N GLY A 59 24.49 7.20 -5.23
CA GLY A 59 23.91 6.45 -4.13
C GLY A 59 22.45 6.16 -4.34
N SER A 60 21.85 5.43 -3.42
CA SER A 60 20.40 5.13 -3.40
C SER A 60 19.76 5.69 -2.15
N MET A 61 18.47 6.00 -2.21
CA MET A 61 17.65 6.36 -1.06
C MET A 61 17.63 5.21 -0.06
N GLU A 62 17.88 5.51 1.23
CA GLU A 62 17.74 4.52 2.30
C GLU A 62 16.26 4.33 2.64
N LEU A 63 15.77 3.12 2.43
CA LEU A 63 14.43 2.69 2.82
C LEU A 63 14.52 1.71 3.99
N GLN A 64 13.59 1.86 4.94
CA GLN A 64 13.55 1.04 6.15
C GLN A 64 12.46 -0.04 6.10
N TYR A 65 11.38 0.23 5.40
CA TYR A 65 10.16 -0.61 5.40
C TYR A 65 9.54 -0.79 4.02
N ALA A 66 9.65 0.20 3.14
CA ALA A 66 9.07 0.11 1.80
C ALA A 66 9.87 -0.85 0.92
N GLU A 67 9.16 -1.71 0.18
CA GLU A 67 9.72 -2.73 -0.68
C GLU A 67 9.31 -2.55 -2.15
N ASN A 68 8.35 -1.65 -2.42
CA ASN A 68 7.73 -1.53 -3.73
C ASN A 68 8.23 -0.34 -4.55
N PHE A 69 9.29 0.35 -4.10
CA PHE A 69 9.97 1.37 -4.90
C PHE A 69 11.46 1.49 -4.55
N SER A 70 12.22 2.15 -5.41
CA SER A 70 13.57 2.65 -5.10
C SER A 70 13.81 4.00 -5.78
N VAL A 71 14.78 4.76 -5.27
CA VAL A 71 15.29 6.00 -5.87
C VAL A 71 16.81 5.94 -5.87
N ASP A 72 17.40 6.10 -7.05
CA ASP A 72 18.84 6.13 -7.27
C ASP A 72 19.27 7.54 -7.72
N TYR A 73 20.29 8.07 -7.09
CA TYR A 73 20.82 9.42 -7.34
C TYR A 73 22.04 9.39 -8.26
N TYR A 74 22.10 10.33 -9.19
CA TYR A 74 23.19 10.47 -10.14
C TYR A 74 23.78 11.89 -10.15
N GLU A 75 25.02 12.02 -10.63
CA GLU A 75 25.68 13.32 -10.77
C GLU A 75 24.87 14.25 -11.67
N GLY A 76 24.80 15.54 -11.27
CA GLY A 76 24.02 16.56 -11.98
C GLY A 76 22.59 16.67 -11.52
N GLY A 77 22.19 15.95 -10.44
CA GLY A 77 20.84 16.02 -9.86
C GLY A 77 19.83 15.13 -10.57
N TYR A 78 20.26 14.21 -11.43
CA TYR A 78 19.34 13.21 -12.02
C TYR A 78 18.97 12.16 -10.99
N GLU A 79 17.71 11.74 -11.02
CA GLU A 79 17.19 10.71 -10.13
C GLU A 79 16.44 9.63 -10.93
N LEU A 80 16.73 8.36 -10.64
CA LEU A 80 16.00 7.24 -11.24
C LEU A 80 15.04 6.66 -10.21
N LEU A 81 13.77 6.89 -10.43
CA LEU A 81 12.69 6.34 -9.62
C LEU A 81 12.24 5.02 -10.24
N THR A 82 12.13 3.98 -9.43
CA THR A 82 11.68 2.65 -9.90
C THR A 82 10.51 2.17 -9.06
N THR A 83 9.44 1.70 -9.71
CA THR A 83 8.33 1.00 -9.06
C THR A 83 8.54 -0.51 -9.23
N MET A 84 8.53 -1.29 -8.12
CA MET A 84 8.99 -2.68 -8.14
C MET A 84 8.01 -3.67 -8.76
N PRO A 85 6.67 -3.62 -8.49
CA PRO A 85 5.75 -4.65 -8.99
C PRO A 85 5.67 -4.71 -10.52
N ASP A 86 5.84 -3.58 -11.21
CA ASP A 86 5.82 -3.48 -12.67
C ASP A 86 7.19 -3.23 -13.28
N SER A 87 8.22 -3.00 -12.43
CA SER A 87 9.61 -2.70 -12.83
C SER A 87 9.71 -1.50 -13.78
N LYS A 88 8.77 -0.55 -13.69
CA LYS A 88 8.84 0.70 -14.48
C LYS A 88 9.85 1.65 -13.88
N GLN A 89 10.60 2.31 -14.77
CA GLN A 89 11.67 3.24 -14.41
C GLN A 89 11.37 4.62 -14.98
N TYR A 90 11.58 5.64 -14.14
CA TYR A 90 11.35 7.05 -14.46
C TYR A 90 12.60 7.84 -14.13
N LEU A 91 13.24 8.40 -15.16
CA LEU A 91 14.39 9.29 -14.98
C LEU A 91 13.89 10.73 -14.81
N LEU A 92 14.02 11.25 -13.61
CA LEU A 92 13.77 12.66 -13.32
C LEU A 92 14.97 13.45 -13.85
N VAL A 93 14.72 14.35 -14.78
CA VAL A 93 15.72 15.20 -15.44
C VAL A 93 15.60 16.62 -14.87
N PRO A 94 16.66 17.15 -14.24
CA PRO A 94 16.62 18.48 -13.64
C PRO A 94 16.24 19.60 -14.64
N GLU A 95 15.63 20.65 -14.15
CA GLU A 95 15.26 21.81 -14.97
C GLU A 95 16.47 22.36 -15.75
N GLY A 96 16.33 22.46 -17.07
CA GLY A 96 17.38 22.93 -17.96
C GLY A 96 18.51 21.96 -18.25
N ALA A 97 18.49 20.75 -17.67
CA ALA A 97 19.43 19.69 -18.01
C ALA A 97 19.01 18.96 -19.31
N GLU A 98 19.99 18.38 -20.01
CA GLU A 98 19.74 17.60 -21.22
C GLU A 98 19.37 16.14 -20.84
N ILE A 99 18.45 15.55 -21.61
CA ILE A 99 18.16 14.11 -21.48
C ILE A 99 19.43 13.32 -21.92
N PRO A 100 19.94 12.42 -21.08
CA PRO A 100 21.14 11.65 -21.39
C PRO A 100 20.98 10.83 -22.67
N ALA A 101 22.02 10.86 -23.53
CA ALA A 101 22.00 10.07 -24.75
C ALA A 101 22.17 8.57 -24.44
N GLY A 102 21.45 7.72 -25.19
CA GLY A 102 21.58 6.27 -25.09
C GLY A 102 20.84 5.65 -23.90
N LEU A 103 19.81 6.32 -23.39
CA LEU A 103 18.89 5.73 -22.41
C LEU A 103 18.23 4.48 -23.00
N ASP A 104 17.96 3.49 -22.13
CA ASP A 104 17.10 2.37 -22.46
C ASP A 104 15.70 2.88 -22.82
N GLU A 105 15.10 2.35 -23.88
CA GLU A 105 13.76 2.75 -24.35
C GLU A 105 12.64 2.46 -23.35
N ASN A 106 12.91 1.62 -22.33
CA ASN A 106 11.97 1.34 -21.25
C ASN A 106 12.00 2.38 -20.11
N ILE A 107 12.99 3.31 -20.11
CA ILE A 107 13.06 4.38 -19.12
C ILE A 107 12.21 5.55 -19.60
N CYS A 108 11.18 5.87 -18.82
CA CYS A 108 10.38 7.05 -19.04
C CYS A 108 11.11 8.30 -18.51
N THR A 109 11.25 9.35 -19.30
CA THR A 109 11.88 10.61 -18.85
C THR A 109 10.82 11.57 -18.32
N LEU A 110 11.06 12.13 -17.16
CA LEU A 110 10.27 13.17 -16.50
C LEU A 110 11.10 14.45 -16.43
N GLN A 111 10.79 15.42 -17.26
CA GLN A 111 11.50 16.71 -17.26
C GLN A 111 10.92 17.65 -16.21
N GLU A 112 11.74 18.12 -15.28
CA GLU A 112 11.33 19.16 -14.32
C GLU A 112 11.19 20.56 -14.97
N PRO A 113 10.32 21.43 -14.45
CA PRO A 113 9.44 21.21 -13.29
C PRO A 113 8.18 20.39 -13.65
N LEU A 114 7.69 19.59 -12.70
CA LEU A 114 6.42 18.88 -12.80
C LEU A 114 5.36 19.65 -11.99
N ASP A 115 4.60 20.52 -12.64
CA ASP A 115 3.66 21.46 -11.99
C ASP A 115 2.19 21.19 -12.35
N ASN A 116 1.93 20.32 -13.35
CA ASN A 116 0.60 20.00 -13.84
C ASN A 116 0.28 18.51 -13.69
N ILE A 117 0.45 17.99 -12.49
CA ILE A 117 0.22 16.55 -12.18
C ILE A 117 -1.28 16.25 -12.17
N TYR A 118 -1.67 15.15 -12.84
CA TYR A 118 -2.99 14.52 -12.70
C TYR A 118 -2.92 13.44 -11.62
N LEU A 119 -3.50 13.73 -10.44
CA LEU A 119 -3.52 12.82 -9.31
C LEU A 119 -4.85 12.09 -9.20
N VAL A 120 -4.80 10.76 -9.36
CA VAL A 120 -5.94 9.85 -9.23
C VAL A 120 -5.86 9.04 -7.94
N ALA A 121 -4.66 8.68 -7.51
CA ALA A 121 -4.39 7.96 -6.27
C ALA A 121 -4.73 8.83 -5.04
N SER A 122 -5.95 8.69 -4.51
CA SER A 122 -6.48 9.59 -3.48
C SER A 122 -5.68 9.60 -2.17
N GLY A 123 -5.04 8.48 -1.79
CA GLY A 123 -4.17 8.43 -0.61
C GLY A 123 -2.87 9.21 -0.78
N VAL A 124 -2.41 9.41 -2.01
CA VAL A 124 -1.19 10.17 -2.31
C VAL A 124 -1.38 11.67 -2.08
N MET A 125 -2.61 12.19 -2.16
CA MET A 125 -2.90 13.59 -1.85
C MET A 125 -2.45 14.00 -0.44
N ASP A 126 -2.58 13.10 0.53
CA ASP A 126 -2.12 13.36 1.91
C ASP A 126 -0.60 13.45 2.01
N MET A 127 0.11 12.64 1.21
CA MET A 127 1.57 12.74 1.09
C MET A 127 1.98 14.08 0.49
N PHE A 128 1.37 14.50 -0.63
CA PHE A 128 1.61 15.84 -1.20
C PHE A 128 1.24 16.98 -0.24
N ALA A 129 0.16 16.80 0.53
CA ALA A 129 -0.22 17.79 1.55
C ALA A 129 0.80 17.90 2.68
N SER A 130 1.42 16.79 3.10
CA SER A 130 2.47 16.79 4.12
C SER A 130 3.80 17.37 3.62
N LEU A 131 4.07 17.25 2.32
CA LEU A 131 5.22 17.85 1.64
C LEU A 131 5.04 19.34 1.30
N ASP A 132 3.86 19.90 1.57
CA ASP A 132 3.46 21.24 1.11
C ASP A 132 3.59 21.42 -0.42
N ALA A 133 3.26 20.36 -1.17
CA ALA A 133 3.40 20.25 -2.62
C ALA A 133 2.06 20.06 -3.36
N VAL A 134 0.92 20.38 -2.73
CA VAL A 134 -0.41 20.31 -3.39
C VAL A 134 -0.52 21.22 -4.61
N ASP A 135 0.26 22.28 -4.66
CA ASP A 135 0.35 23.21 -5.78
C ASP A 135 0.96 22.60 -7.06
N LYS A 136 1.66 21.46 -6.94
CA LYS A 136 2.15 20.67 -8.09
C LYS A 136 1.02 19.87 -8.78
N ILE A 137 -0.12 19.71 -8.10
CA ILE A 137 -1.25 18.95 -8.61
C ILE A 137 -2.25 19.91 -9.26
N ARG A 138 -2.34 19.86 -10.59
CA ARG A 138 -3.29 20.67 -11.36
C ARG A 138 -4.62 19.95 -11.55
N PHE A 139 -4.61 18.61 -11.67
CA PHE A 139 -5.77 17.83 -12.03
C PHE A 139 -6.05 16.74 -10.98
N SER A 140 -7.33 16.56 -10.68
CA SER A 140 -7.80 15.61 -9.67
C SER A 140 -8.68 14.54 -10.27
N GLY A 141 -8.44 13.27 -9.89
CA GLY A 141 -9.32 12.14 -10.15
C GLY A 141 -10.58 12.13 -9.28
N GLN A 142 -10.66 13.01 -8.29
CA GLN A 142 -11.75 13.13 -7.34
C GLN A 142 -12.40 14.51 -7.42
N LYS A 143 -13.74 14.57 -7.24
CA LYS A 143 -14.46 15.83 -7.09
C LYS A 143 -14.25 16.40 -5.68
N GLN A 144 -14.46 17.71 -5.52
CA GLN A 144 -14.26 18.42 -4.26
C GLN A 144 -15.04 17.81 -3.08
N GLU A 145 -16.28 17.39 -3.31
CA GLU A 145 -17.13 16.76 -2.29
C GLU A 145 -16.62 15.43 -1.77
N ASN A 146 -15.76 14.74 -2.55
CA ASN A 146 -15.19 13.43 -2.23
C ASN A 146 -13.82 13.53 -1.54
N TRP A 147 -13.24 14.72 -1.44
CA TRP A 147 -12.00 14.92 -0.71
C TRP A 147 -12.26 15.08 0.80
N TYR A 148 -11.44 14.45 1.60
CA TYR A 148 -11.33 14.68 3.05
C TYR A 148 -10.09 15.52 3.39
N ILE A 149 -9.10 15.58 2.51
CA ILE A 149 -7.89 16.40 2.67
C ILE A 149 -8.23 17.88 2.46
N GLN A 150 -8.12 18.69 3.51
CA GLN A 150 -8.54 20.09 3.49
C GLN A 150 -7.79 20.92 2.45
N LYS A 151 -6.43 20.74 2.34
CA LYS A 151 -5.63 21.45 1.32
C LYS A 151 -6.14 21.19 -0.11
N ALA A 152 -6.59 19.97 -0.41
CA ALA A 152 -7.18 19.63 -1.71
C ALA A 152 -8.52 20.35 -1.94
N LYS A 153 -9.41 20.36 -0.92
CA LYS A 153 -10.68 21.11 -0.99
C LYS A 153 -10.48 22.60 -1.23
N ASP A 154 -9.52 23.20 -0.53
CA ASP A 154 -9.20 24.62 -0.64
C ASP A 154 -8.61 24.94 -2.01
N ALA A 155 -7.72 24.09 -2.53
CA ALA A 155 -7.16 24.24 -3.87
C ALA A 155 -8.25 24.15 -4.97
N MET A 156 -9.20 23.22 -4.82
CA MET A 156 -10.35 23.09 -5.74
C MET A 156 -11.29 24.30 -5.64
N ALA A 157 -11.59 24.76 -4.43
CA ALA A 157 -12.42 25.96 -4.21
C ALA A 157 -11.78 27.21 -4.83
N ALA A 158 -10.44 27.29 -4.83
CA ALA A 158 -9.68 28.36 -5.46
C ALA A 158 -9.49 28.20 -6.99
N GLY A 159 -9.96 27.10 -7.59
CA GLY A 159 -9.78 26.80 -9.02
C GLY A 159 -8.34 26.43 -9.41
N LYS A 160 -7.46 26.20 -8.42
CA LYS A 160 -6.07 25.78 -8.65
C LYS A 160 -5.98 24.29 -8.98
N LEU A 161 -6.84 23.47 -8.37
CA LEU A 161 -6.99 22.05 -8.62
C LEU A 161 -8.34 21.83 -9.28
N VAL A 162 -8.39 21.14 -10.44
CA VAL A 162 -9.63 20.91 -11.19
C VAL A 162 -9.91 19.42 -11.33
N TYR A 163 -11.19 19.05 -11.34
CA TYR A 163 -11.58 17.65 -11.59
C TYR A 163 -11.42 17.33 -13.08
N ALA A 164 -10.59 16.31 -13.39
CA ALA A 164 -10.29 15.86 -14.75
C ALA A 164 -10.72 14.40 -15.01
N GLY A 165 -11.80 13.95 -14.39
CA GLY A 165 -12.31 12.60 -14.54
C GLY A 165 -11.71 11.61 -13.53
N LYS A 166 -12.26 10.39 -13.48
CA LYS A 166 -11.77 9.30 -12.62
C LYS A 166 -10.84 8.37 -13.40
N TYR A 167 -10.09 7.50 -12.70
CA TYR A 167 -9.13 6.54 -13.29
C TYR A 167 -9.63 5.83 -14.56
N SER A 168 -10.90 5.41 -14.62
CA SER A 168 -11.45 4.66 -15.76
C SER A 168 -12.06 5.56 -16.85
N LYS A 169 -12.05 6.88 -16.69
CA LYS A 169 -12.59 7.85 -17.64
C LYS A 169 -12.02 9.25 -17.40
N PRO A 170 -10.72 9.46 -17.70
CA PRO A 170 -10.11 10.79 -17.66
C PRO A 170 -10.71 11.72 -18.71
N ASP A 171 -10.62 13.01 -18.47
CA ASP A 171 -10.91 14.05 -19.45
C ASP A 171 -9.62 14.36 -20.25
N TYR A 172 -9.36 13.55 -21.27
CA TYR A 172 -8.15 13.67 -22.09
C TYR A 172 -8.02 15.01 -22.77
N GLU A 173 -9.14 15.63 -23.18
CA GLU A 173 -9.13 16.94 -23.82
C GLU A 173 -8.61 18.02 -22.86
N LEU A 174 -9.10 18.00 -21.61
CA LEU A 174 -8.63 18.90 -20.57
C LEU A 174 -7.15 18.67 -20.23
N LEU A 175 -6.76 17.41 -20.01
CA LEU A 175 -5.37 17.05 -19.65
C LEU A 175 -4.38 17.52 -20.72
N VAL A 176 -4.67 17.25 -21.99
CA VAL A 176 -3.79 17.63 -23.11
C VAL A 176 -3.80 19.16 -23.31
N SER A 177 -4.98 19.80 -23.29
CA SER A 177 -5.08 21.23 -23.57
C SER A 177 -4.44 22.12 -22.52
N GLU A 178 -4.40 21.67 -21.25
CA GLU A 178 -3.74 22.40 -20.15
C GLU A 178 -2.34 21.86 -19.83
N GLY A 179 -1.80 20.93 -20.63
CA GLY A 179 -0.42 20.46 -20.55
C GLY A 179 -0.14 19.64 -19.29
N CYS A 180 -0.83 18.50 -19.14
CA CYS A 180 -0.55 17.57 -18.05
C CYS A 180 0.84 16.97 -18.20
N ASP A 181 1.70 17.07 -17.16
CA ASP A 181 3.09 16.61 -17.17
C ASP A 181 3.22 15.14 -16.78
N LEU A 182 2.33 14.66 -15.91
CA LEU A 182 2.42 13.34 -15.29
C LEU A 182 1.04 12.91 -14.76
N ALA A 183 0.67 11.65 -14.93
CA ALA A 183 -0.45 11.03 -14.22
C ALA A 183 0.05 10.12 -13.10
N ILE A 184 -0.51 10.27 -11.89
CA ILE A 184 -0.23 9.39 -10.74
C ILE A 184 -1.51 8.60 -10.46
N GLU A 185 -1.45 7.33 -10.82
CA GLU A 185 -2.54 6.36 -10.71
C GLU A 185 -2.32 5.39 -9.55
N ASN A 186 -3.39 4.81 -9.05
CA ASN A 186 -3.30 3.67 -8.16
C ASN A 186 -3.48 2.36 -8.96
N ARG A 187 -3.21 1.22 -8.33
CA ARG A 187 -3.31 -0.09 -8.99
C ARG A 187 -4.70 -0.42 -9.56
N MET A 188 -5.76 0.30 -9.20
CA MET A 188 -7.08 0.09 -9.84
C MET A 188 -7.06 0.34 -11.34
N ILE A 189 -6.08 1.13 -11.83
CA ILE A 189 -5.89 1.39 -13.26
C ILE A 189 -5.61 0.10 -14.05
N THR A 190 -5.09 -0.96 -13.42
CA THR A 190 -4.86 -2.25 -14.08
C THR A 190 -6.16 -2.93 -14.57
N HIS A 191 -7.32 -2.47 -14.10
CA HIS A 191 -8.63 -2.88 -14.63
C HIS A 191 -9.06 -2.09 -15.88
N SER A 192 -8.30 -1.07 -16.27
CA SER A 192 -8.54 -0.21 -17.43
C SER A 192 -7.20 0.12 -18.12
N PRO A 193 -6.45 -0.90 -18.59
CA PRO A 193 -5.12 -0.70 -19.17
C PRO A 193 -5.14 0.22 -20.40
N GLU A 194 -6.27 0.27 -21.12
CA GLU A 194 -6.50 1.17 -22.24
C GLU A 194 -6.39 2.67 -21.87
N VAL A 195 -6.61 3.01 -20.59
CA VAL A 195 -6.45 4.39 -20.10
C VAL A 195 -4.97 4.74 -20.03
N VAL A 196 -4.12 3.84 -19.54
CA VAL A 196 -2.66 4.03 -19.50
C VAL A 196 -2.13 4.21 -20.91
N GLU A 197 -2.49 3.29 -21.83
CA GLU A 197 -2.09 3.37 -23.25
C GLU A 197 -2.52 4.70 -23.90
N MET A 198 -3.72 5.20 -23.56
CA MET A 198 -4.22 6.46 -24.08
C MET A 198 -3.46 7.67 -23.53
N LEU A 199 -3.18 7.73 -22.23
CA LEU A 199 -2.39 8.81 -21.61
C LEU A 199 -0.98 8.84 -22.21
N GLU A 200 -0.30 7.68 -22.27
CA GLU A 200 1.04 7.56 -22.86
C GLU A 200 1.05 7.94 -24.36
N SER A 201 -0.02 7.67 -25.11
CA SER A 201 -0.16 8.10 -26.52
C SER A 201 -0.27 9.62 -26.71
N PHE A 202 -0.60 10.35 -25.65
CA PHE A 202 -0.60 11.82 -25.59
C PHE A 202 0.66 12.39 -24.94
N ASP A 203 1.72 11.57 -24.82
CA ASP A 203 2.97 11.95 -24.16
C ASP A 203 2.78 12.32 -22.67
N ILE A 204 1.74 11.79 -22.01
CA ILE A 204 1.52 11.93 -20.57
C ILE A 204 2.04 10.65 -19.88
N PRO A 205 3.19 10.71 -19.20
CA PRO A 205 3.72 9.60 -18.42
C PRO A 205 2.76 9.15 -17.32
N VAL A 206 2.79 7.85 -16.97
CA VAL A 206 1.92 7.29 -15.94
C VAL A 206 2.75 6.56 -14.89
N ILE A 207 2.77 7.06 -13.66
CA ILE A 207 3.26 6.36 -12.47
C ILE A 207 2.11 5.63 -11.82
N ILE A 208 2.26 4.32 -11.59
CA ILE A 208 1.35 3.54 -10.76
C ILE A 208 1.96 3.43 -9.35
N GLU A 209 1.29 3.97 -8.34
CA GLU A 209 1.73 3.86 -6.96
C GLU A 209 1.29 2.55 -6.32
N TYR A 210 2.14 2.00 -5.47
CA TYR A 210 1.92 0.72 -4.81
C TYR A 210 1.95 0.81 -3.29
N SER A 211 1.81 2.01 -2.71
CA SER A 211 1.86 2.23 -1.26
C SER A 211 0.88 1.36 -0.46
N SER A 212 -0.30 1.09 -1.05
CA SER A 212 -1.32 0.24 -0.43
C SER A 212 -1.02 -1.26 -0.48
N TYR A 213 0.08 -1.65 -1.14
CA TYR A 213 0.55 -3.04 -1.23
C TYR A 213 1.79 -3.31 -0.36
N GLU A 214 2.27 -2.30 0.35
CA GLU A 214 3.29 -2.50 1.37
C GLU A 214 2.71 -3.33 2.52
N GLN A 215 3.48 -4.34 2.94
CA GLN A 215 3.06 -5.23 4.03
C GLN A 215 3.21 -4.57 5.40
N HIS A 216 4.22 -3.71 5.54
CA HIS A 216 4.45 -2.97 6.77
C HIS A 216 3.74 -1.60 6.73
N PRO A 217 3.03 -1.19 7.81
CA PRO A 217 2.33 0.10 7.85
C PRO A 217 3.24 1.30 7.56
N LEU A 218 4.50 1.26 8.05
CA LEU A 218 5.49 2.30 7.76
C LEU A 218 6.01 2.22 6.33
N GLY A 219 6.01 1.06 5.68
CA GLY A 219 6.33 0.97 4.25
C GLY A 219 5.37 1.80 3.42
N LYS A 220 4.06 1.71 3.74
CA LYS A 220 3.05 2.56 3.11
C LYS A 220 3.34 4.06 3.30
N VAL A 221 3.69 4.47 4.52
CA VAL A 221 4.02 5.88 4.83
C VAL A 221 5.31 6.31 4.14
N GLU A 222 6.30 5.42 4.04
CA GLU A 222 7.62 5.70 3.47
C GLU A 222 7.57 6.10 1.99
N TRP A 223 6.48 5.80 1.28
CA TRP A 223 6.22 6.31 -0.06
C TRP A 223 6.19 7.85 -0.14
N VAL A 224 6.03 8.55 0.98
CA VAL A 224 6.21 10.00 1.02
C VAL A 224 7.61 10.42 0.55
N LYS A 225 8.64 9.56 0.75
CA LYS A 225 9.99 9.80 0.27
C LYS A 225 10.09 9.72 -1.26
N PHE A 226 9.36 8.78 -1.89
CA PHE A 226 9.26 8.71 -3.36
C PHE A 226 8.69 10.02 -3.94
N PHE A 227 7.61 10.53 -3.33
CA PHE A 227 7.02 11.80 -3.75
C PHE A 227 7.85 13.02 -3.33
N GLY A 228 8.65 12.88 -2.26
CA GLY A 228 9.67 13.87 -1.87
C GLY A 228 10.72 14.06 -2.96
N ALA A 229 11.28 12.96 -3.48
CA ALA A 229 12.20 12.96 -4.61
C ALA A 229 11.53 13.56 -5.86
N LEU A 230 10.35 13.07 -6.23
CA LEU A 230 9.59 13.56 -7.39
C LEU A 230 9.32 15.08 -7.37
N THR A 231 9.28 15.70 -6.19
CA THR A 231 8.89 17.12 -6.01
C THR A 231 10.02 17.99 -5.46
N GLY A 232 11.23 17.45 -5.26
CA GLY A 232 12.36 18.14 -4.64
C GLY A 232 12.10 18.51 -3.17
N ARG A 233 11.36 17.65 -2.42
CA ARG A 233 10.94 17.85 -1.03
C ARG A 233 11.41 16.73 -0.10
N GLU A 234 12.59 16.16 -0.35
CA GLU A 234 13.11 15.05 0.45
C GLU A 234 13.30 15.40 1.95
N PRO A 235 13.75 16.61 2.33
CA PRO A 235 13.84 16.96 3.76
C PRO A 235 12.48 16.94 4.47
N GLU A 236 11.43 17.45 3.81
CA GLU A 236 10.06 17.43 4.32
C GLU A 236 9.53 16.00 4.39
N ALA A 237 9.86 15.16 3.40
CA ALA A 237 9.47 13.75 3.34
C ALA A 237 10.10 12.95 4.48
N GLU A 238 11.39 13.14 4.73
CA GLU A 238 12.09 12.48 5.84
C GLU A 238 11.49 12.89 7.19
N ALA A 239 11.20 14.19 7.38
CA ALA A 239 10.58 14.68 8.62
C ALA A 239 9.17 14.09 8.82
N ALA A 240 8.35 14.05 7.77
CA ALA A 240 6.99 13.50 7.81
C ALA A 240 7.00 11.99 8.10
N PHE A 241 7.92 11.24 7.47
CA PHE A 241 8.10 9.83 7.74
C PHE A 241 8.56 9.58 9.18
N ALA A 242 9.58 10.33 9.65
CA ALA A 242 10.15 10.17 10.98
C ALA A 242 9.10 10.41 12.09
N GLU A 243 8.18 11.37 11.91
CA GLU A 243 7.08 11.60 12.85
C GLU A 243 6.21 10.35 13.01
N GLN A 244 5.79 9.74 11.91
CA GLN A 244 4.95 8.54 11.94
C GLN A 244 5.70 7.31 12.50
N ALA A 245 6.97 7.17 12.16
CA ALA A 245 7.83 6.11 12.67
C ALA A 245 7.99 6.21 14.20
N GLU A 246 8.15 7.42 14.76
CA GLU A 246 8.28 7.63 16.19
C GLU A 246 6.97 7.35 16.95
N ILE A 247 5.82 7.71 16.36
CA ILE A 247 4.50 7.36 16.91
C ILE A 247 4.36 5.84 16.97
N LEU A 248 4.63 5.16 15.85
CA LEU A 248 4.52 3.70 15.76
C LEU A 248 5.43 3.00 16.75
N LYS A 249 6.70 3.41 16.86
CA LYS A 249 7.66 2.88 17.82
C LYS A 249 7.20 3.03 19.27
N ARG A 250 6.63 4.19 19.62
CA ARG A 250 6.12 4.45 20.98
C ARG A 250 4.95 3.53 21.31
N VAL A 251 4.00 3.37 20.39
CA VAL A 251 2.79 2.53 20.60
C VAL A 251 3.14 1.06 20.60
N SER A 252 3.97 0.58 19.67
CA SER A 252 4.34 -0.85 19.57
C SER A 252 5.13 -1.37 20.78
N ASN A 253 5.73 -0.48 21.56
CA ASN A 253 6.37 -0.81 22.85
C ASN A 253 5.38 -0.78 24.03
N GLY A 254 4.10 -0.48 23.80
CA GLY A 254 3.05 -0.43 24.81
C GLY A 254 2.58 -1.82 25.25
N GLU A 255 1.48 -1.84 25.98
CA GLU A 255 0.86 -3.06 26.51
C GLU A 255 0.34 -3.95 25.37
N LYS A 256 0.55 -5.26 25.50
CA LYS A 256 0.03 -6.28 24.58
C LYS A 256 -1.07 -7.06 25.29
N THR A 257 -2.30 -6.82 24.90
CA THR A 257 -3.47 -7.51 25.48
C THR A 257 -3.74 -8.87 24.86
N GLY A 258 -3.32 -9.07 23.61
CA GLY A 258 -3.64 -10.26 22.84
C GLY A 258 -5.12 -10.42 22.50
N LYS A 259 -5.94 -9.39 22.77
CA LYS A 259 -7.36 -9.39 22.35
C LYS A 259 -7.47 -9.61 20.85
N THR A 260 -8.47 -10.38 20.46
CA THR A 260 -8.73 -10.70 19.06
C THR A 260 -9.58 -9.62 18.39
N VAL A 261 -9.19 -9.24 17.18
CA VAL A 261 -9.84 -8.19 16.39
C VAL A 261 -10.28 -8.75 15.04
N ALA A 262 -11.55 -8.57 14.68
CA ALA A 262 -12.03 -8.76 13.33
C ALA A 262 -12.20 -7.39 12.66
N PHE A 263 -11.49 -7.17 11.55
CA PHE A 263 -11.62 -5.98 10.70
C PHE A 263 -12.31 -6.38 9.40
N PHE A 264 -13.49 -5.82 9.12
CA PHE A 264 -14.34 -6.31 8.05
C PHE A 264 -15.25 -5.23 7.44
N TYR A 265 -15.86 -5.59 6.31
CA TYR A 265 -16.83 -4.78 5.60
C TYR A 265 -17.92 -5.69 5.00
N VAL A 266 -19.19 -5.26 5.02
CA VAL A 266 -20.31 -5.99 4.41
C VAL A 266 -20.55 -5.46 3.00
N THR A 267 -20.31 -6.31 2.00
CA THR A 267 -20.47 -5.95 0.58
C THR A 267 -21.94 -5.83 0.20
N SER A 268 -22.25 -5.12 -0.89
CA SER A 268 -23.63 -4.93 -1.38
C SER A 268 -24.35 -6.23 -1.74
N ASN A 269 -23.62 -7.30 -2.03
CA ASN A 269 -24.17 -8.65 -2.31
C ASN A 269 -24.18 -9.57 -1.07
N GLY A 270 -23.93 -9.03 0.13
CA GLY A 270 -24.03 -9.74 1.40
C GLY A 270 -22.84 -10.62 1.77
N LEU A 271 -21.73 -10.56 1.01
CA LEU A 271 -20.48 -11.18 1.42
C LEU A 271 -19.75 -10.33 2.46
N ILE A 272 -18.90 -10.96 3.24
CA ILE A 272 -18.01 -10.25 4.15
C ILE A 272 -16.62 -10.14 3.51
N GLN A 273 -16.14 -8.92 3.37
CA GLN A 273 -14.77 -8.66 2.95
C GLN A 273 -13.89 -8.49 4.19
N VAL A 274 -12.84 -9.28 4.28
CA VAL A 274 -11.81 -9.22 5.32
C VAL A 274 -10.45 -8.93 4.72
N ARG A 275 -9.48 -8.59 5.56
CA ARG A 275 -8.08 -8.40 5.13
C ARG A 275 -7.37 -9.74 5.08
N GLN A 276 -6.49 -9.90 4.10
CA GLN A 276 -5.55 -11.01 4.08
C GLN A 276 -4.46 -10.78 5.14
N SER A 277 -3.86 -11.87 5.65
CA SER A 277 -2.86 -11.80 6.72
C SER A 277 -1.62 -10.96 6.37
N THR A 278 -1.32 -10.82 5.08
CA THR A 278 -0.20 -10.02 4.53
C THR A 278 -0.52 -8.54 4.34
N ASP A 279 -1.78 -8.11 4.57
CA ASP A 279 -2.15 -6.69 4.48
C ASP A 279 -1.62 -5.91 5.70
N TYR A 280 -1.39 -4.61 5.53
CA TYR A 280 -0.86 -3.75 6.60
C TYR A 280 -1.80 -3.60 7.81
N ILE A 281 -3.12 -3.80 7.67
CA ILE A 281 -4.09 -3.71 8.78
C ILE A 281 -3.89 -4.81 9.82
N PRO A 282 -3.76 -6.13 9.46
CA PRO A 282 -3.34 -7.16 10.42
C PRO A 282 -2.06 -6.80 11.16
N LYS A 283 -1.07 -6.24 10.46
CA LYS A 283 0.18 -5.79 11.07
C LYS A 283 -0.02 -4.62 12.04
N LEU A 284 -0.90 -3.67 11.72
CA LEU A 284 -1.29 -2.60 12.64
C LEU A 284 -1.93 -3.14 13.92
N ILE A 285 -2.85 -4.11 13.80
CA ILE A 285 -3.50 -4.74 14.95
C ILE A 285 -2.46 -5.43 15.85
N GLU A 286 -1.50 -6.15 15.25
CA GLU A 286 -0.39 -6.78 15.98
C GLU A 286 0.47 -5.73 16.72
N LEU A 287 0.87 -4.68 16.02
CA LEU A 287 1.68 -3.58 16.58
C LEU A 287 0.93 -2.82 17.68
N ALA A 288 -0.40 -2.70 17.56
CA ALA A 288 -1.27 -2.13 18.59
C ALA A 288 -1.39 -3.01 19.86
N GLY A 289 -0.91 -4.26 19.82
CA GLY A 289 -0.95 -5.19 20.94
C GLY A 289 -2.11 -6.17 20.94
N GLY A 290 -2.86 -6.27 19.83
CA GLY A 290 -3.91 -7.24 19.59
C GLY A 290 -3.48 -8.40 18.71
N ARG A 291 -4.45 -9.20 18.28
CA ARG A 291 -4.27 -10.29 17.30
C ARG A 291 -5.41 -10.23 16.27
N TYR A 292 -5.05 -10.19 15.01
CA TYR A 292 -6.05 -10.29 13.93
C TYR A 292 -6.63 -11.71 13.92
N ILE A 293 -7.97 -11.82 13.85
CA ILE A 293 -8.63 -13.13 14.03
C ILE A 293 -8.45 -14.06 12.82
N PHE A 294 -8.14 -13.49 11.66
CA PHE A 294 -7.87 -14.23 10.42
C PHE A 294 -6.39 -14.14 10.04
N ASP A 295 -5.49 -14.34 11.01
CA ASP A 295 -4.03 -14.27 10.84
C ASP A 295 -3.44 -15.41 9.99
N ASP A 296 -4.22 -16.46 9.70
CA ASP A 296 -3.90 -17.61 8.86
C ASP A 296 -4.47 -17.55 7.43
N LEU A 297 -5.21 -16.48 7.09
CA LEU A 297 -5.71 -16.29 5.72
C LEU A 297 -4.58 -15.85 4.79
N GLU A 298 -3.97 -16.83 4.12
CA GLU A 298 -2.95 -16.58 3.10
C GLU A 298 -3.56 -16.18 1.76
N ASP A 299 -2.80 -15.40 1.00
CA ASP A 299 -3.13 -15.08 -0.39
C ASP A 299 -3.08 -16.35 -1.24
N SER A 300 -4.17 -16.66 -1.92
CA SER A 300 -4.23 -17.73 -2.93
C SER A 300 -3.44 -17.39 -4.22
N GLY A 301 -2.53 -16.41 -4.18
CA GLY A 301 -1.76 -15.92 -5.32
C GLY A 301 -2.53 -14.89 -6.16
N SER A 302 -3.62 -14.33 -5.63
CA SER A 302 -4.43 -13.32 -6.33
C SER A 302 -3.79 -11.93 -6.35
N GLY A 303 -2.77 -11.69 -5.50
CA GLY A 303 -2.14 -10.40 -5.27
C GLY A 303 -3.11 -9.32 -4.76
N ARG A 304 -4.19 -9.73 -4.07
CA ARG A 304 -5.19 -8.84 -3.49
C ARG A 304 -4.92 -8.67 -1.99
N SER A 305 -5.20 -7.51 -1.45
CA SER A 305 -5.11 -7.23 0.00
C SER A 305 -6.34 -7.71 0.78
N THR A 306 -7.41 -8.10 0.09
CA THR A 306 -8.70 -8.49 0.69
C THR A 306 -9.23 -9.81 0.14
N LEU A 307 -10.03 -10.49 0.96
CA LEU A 307 -10.76 -11.70 0.61
C LEU A 307 -12.25 -11.50 0.91
N ASN A 308 -13.12 -11.99 0.00
CA ASN A 308 -14.56 -12.07 0.26
C ASN A 308 -14.89 -13.48 0.75
N MET A 309 -15.57 -13.59 1.89
CA MET A 309 -16.02 -14.85 2.45
C MET A 309 -17.53 -14.87 2.65
N GLN A 310 -18.09 -16.07 2.76
CA GLN A 310 -19.49 -16.24 3.10
C GLN A 310 -19.74 -15.84 4.56
N MET A 311 -20.98 -15.43 4.84
CA MET A 311 -21.36 -15.01 6.18
C MET A 311 -21.19 -16.11 7.23
N GLU A 312 -21.44 -17.36 6.84
CA GLU A 312 -21.28 -18.52 7.68
C GLU A 312 -19.84 -18.77 8.10
N ASP A 313 -18.91 -18.56 7.16
CA ASP A 313 -17.46 -18.70 7.41
C ASP A 313 -16.97 -17.58 8.33
N PHE A 314 -17.44 -16.33 8.10
CA PHE A 314 -17.16 -15.21 8.97
C PHE A 314 -17.71 -15.43 10.39
N TYR A 315 -18.95 -15.91 10.50
CA TYR A 315 -19.54 -16.24 11.79
C TYR A 315 -18.72 -17.29 12.53
N ALA A 316 -18.36 -18.38 11.83
CA ALA A 316 -17.58 -19.47 12.45
C ALA A 316 -16.19 -18.99 12.93
N GLY A 317 -15.54 -18.09 12.17
CA GLY A 317 -14.21 -17.59 12.48
C GLY A 317 -14.16 -16.42 13.46
N ALA A 318 -15.17 -15.53 13.46
CA ALA A 318 -15.08 -14.25 14.16
C ALA A 318 -16.12 -14.00 15.24
N LYS A 319 -17.11 -14.90 15.48
CA LYS A 319 -18.17 -14.69 16.49
C LYS A 319 -17.66 -14.47 17.92
N ASP A 320 -16.51 -15.06 18.24
CA ASP A 320 -15.88 -14.99 19.55
C ASP A 320 -14.77 -13.90 19.62
N ALA A 321 -14.63 -13.07 18.57
CA ALA A 321 -13.71 -11.93 18.58
C ALA A 321 -14.02 -10.97 19.72
N ASP A 322 -12.97 -10.46 20.38
CA ASP A 322 -13.09 -9.48 21.47
C ASP A 322 -13.54 -8.11 20.96
N ILE A 323 -13.14 -7.75 19.75
CA ILE A 323 -13.41 -6.45 19.15
C ILE A 323 -13.78 -6.65 17.68
N LEU A 324 -14.80 -5.92 17.24
CA LEU A 324 -15.16 -5.76 15.83
C LEU A 324 -14.82 -4.35 15.38
N ILE A 325 -14.14 -4.23 14.23
CA ILE A 325 -13.92 -2.94 13.56
C ILE A 325 -14.54 -3.00 12.17
N TYR A 326 -15.61 -2.23 11.97
CA TYR A 326 -16.24 -2.08 10.67
C TYR A 326 -15.53 -1.05 9.82
N ASN A 327 -15.19 -1.42 8.59
CA ASN A 327 -14.52 -0.55 7.64
C ASN A 327 -15.54 0.28 6.85
N SER A 328 -15.73 1.53 7.23
CA SER A 328 -16.75 2.42 6.62
C SER A 328 -16.32 3.05 5.30
N SER A 329 -15.03 3.04 4.98
CA SER A 329 -14.49 3.85 3.88
C SER A 329 -14.95 3.43 2.49
N ILE A 330 -15.62 2.28 2.36
CA ILE A 330 -16.01 1.70 1.05
C ILE A 330 -17.44 2.08 0.67
N ASP A 331 -18.38 2.10 1.64
CA ASP A 331 -19.83 2.23 1.37
C ASP A 331 -20.51 3.41 2.07
N GLY A 332 -19.71 4.33 2.62
CA GLY A 332 -20.21 5.46 3.41
C GLY A 332 -20.46 5.13 4.87
N GLY A 333 -20.19 3.88 5.27
CA GLY A 333 -20.16 3.47 6.67
C GLY A 333 -21.50 3.20 7.32
N VAL A 334 -21.44 3.19 8.65
CA VAL A 334 -22.55 3.09 9.59
C VAL A 334 -22.30 4.05 10.74
N ASN A 335 -23.36 4.61 11.32
CA ASN A 335 -23.25 5.60 12.39
C ASN A 335 -23.56 5.01 13.78
N ASN A 336 -24.23 3.87 13.81
CA ASN A 336 -24.65 3.19 15.03
C ASN A 336 -24.77 1.69 14.80
N ILE A 337 -24.97 0.96 15.90
CA ILE A 337 -25.06 -0.50 15.88
C ILE A 337 -26.31 -1.00 15.12
N GLU A 338 -27.42 -0.27 15.13
CA GLU A 338 -28.65 -0.66 14.44
C GLU A 338 -28.46 -0.67 12.92
N GLU A 339 -27.74 0.33 12.38
CA GLU A 339 -27.39 0.39 10.95
C GLU A 339 -26.49 -0.78 10.55
N LEU A 340 -25.52 -1.15 11.39
CA LEU A 340 -24.65 -2.31 11.15
C LEU A 340 -25.45 -3.62 11.17
N LEU A 341 -26.32 -3.80 12.17
CA LEU A 341 -27.18 -4.98 12.26
C LEU A 341 -28.22 -5.02 11.12
N GLY A 342 -28.62 -3.86 10.60
CA GLY A 342 -29.45 -3.76 9.39
C GLY A 342 -28.75 -4.29 8.14
N LYS A 343 -27.41 -4.13 8.03
CA LYS A 343 -26.59 -4.72 6.95
C LYS A 343 -26.39 -6.23 7.16
N CYS A 344 -26.23 -6.66 8.41
CA CYS A 344 -25.92 -8.03 8.76
C CYS A 344 -26.44 -8.42 10.16
N ASN A 345 -27.69 -8.91 10.23
CA ASN A 345 -28.39 -9.19 11.49
C ASN A 345 -27.74 -10.31 12.33
N ILE A 346 -26.96 -11.24 11.75
CA ILE A 346 -26.31 -12.32 12.50
C ILE A 346 -25.22 -11.77 13.45
N LEU A 347 -24.72 -10.57 13.22
CA LEU A 347 -23.73 -9.92 14.08
C LEU A 347 -24.22 -9.71 15.52
N LYS A 348 -25.56 -9.67 15.76
CA LYS A 348 -26.13 -9.57 17.10
C LYS A 348 -25.69 -10.71 18.04
N ASP A 349 -25.32 -11.88 17.48
CA ASP A 349 -24.91 -13.06 18.23
C ASP A 349 -23.37 -13.09 18.47
N PHE A 350 -22.63 -12.06 18.01
CA PHE A 350 -21.19 -11.93 18.22
C PHE A 350 -20.90 -11.41 19.63
N LYS A 351 -19.84 -11.95 20.23
CA LYS A 351 -19.35 -11.54 21.55
C LYS A 351 -19.15 -10.02 21.63
N ALA A 352 -18.41 -9.45 20.70
CA ALA A 352 -18.12 -8.01 20.69
C ALA A 352 -19.38 -7.14 20.62
N VAL A 353 -20.44 -7.58 19.92
CA VAL A 353 -21.72 -6.85 19.88
C VAL A 353 -22.42 -6.90 21.22
N GLN A 354 -22.44 -8.08 21.87
CA GLN A 354 -23.04 -8.27 23.18
C GLN A 354 -22.31 -7.51 24.30
N GLU A 355 -21.01 -7.30 24.15
CA GLU A 355 -20.15 -6.58 25.09
C GLU A 355 -19.99 -5.09 24.74
N GLY A 356 -20.61 -4.60 23.65
CA GLY A 356 -20.50 -3.21 23.22
C GLY A 356 -19.08 -2.83 22.72
N GLN A 357 -18.34 -3.77 22.16
CA GLN A 357 -16.97 -3.59 21.66
C GLN A 357 -16.94 -3.57 20.12
N VAL A 358 -17.81 -2.75 19.54
CA VAL A 358 -17.90 -2.59 18.07
C VAL A 358 -17.54 -1.18 17.68
N TYR A 359 -16.51 -1.06 16.87
CA TYR A 359 -16.00 0.21 16.39
C TYR A 359 -16.18 0.33 14.88
N CYS A 360 -16.15 1.55 14.40
CA CYS A 360 -16.21 1.86 12.98
C CYS A 360 -15.06 2.79 12.61
N THR A 361 -14.49 2.62 11.42
CA THR A 361 -13.51 3.57 10.91
C THR A 361 -14.20 4.84 10.44
N THR A 362 -13.49 5.98 10.51
CA THR A 362 -13.94 7.20 9.83
C THR A 362 -13.83 7.04 8.31
N ASN A 363 -14.65 7.80 7.55
CA ASN A 363 -14.72 7.69 6.09
C ASN A 363 -13.45 8.19 5.38
N ASP A 364 -12.64 8.99 6.05
CA ASP A 364 -11.41 9.59 5.52
C ASP A 364 -10.16 8.71 5.67
N MET A 365 -10.23 7.62 6.43
CA MET A 365 -9.09 6.77 6.79
C MET A 365 -8.18 6.40 5.59
N TYR A 366 -8.76 6.10 4.42
CA TYR A 366 -7.95 5.72 3.24
C TYR A 366 -7.31 6.91 2.52
N GLN A 367 -7.81 8.11 2.71
CA GLN A 367 -7.17 9.29 2.16
C GLN A 367 -6.06 9.83 3.07
N GLN A 368 -6.10 9.53 4.36
CA GLN A 368 -5.15 9.97 5.39
C GLN A 368 -3.94 9.01 5.47
N SER A 369 -3.20 8.89 4.38
CA SER A 369 -2.08 7.95 4.27
C SER A 369 -0.94 8.28 5.24
N MET A 370 -0.77 9.54 5.60
CA MET A 370 0.23 10.01 6.57
C MET A 370 -0.25 9.95 8.03
N ALA A 371 -1.41 9.32 8.28
CA ALA A 371 -2.01 9.22 9.61
C ALA A 371 -1.97 7.80 10.20
N VAL A 372 -1.18 6.91 9.62
CA VAL A 372 -1.09 5.49 10.02
C VAL A 372 -0.70 5.33 11.50
N GLY A 373 0.21 6.17 12.01
CA GLY A 373 0.59 6.19 13.42
C GLY A 373 -0.59 6.56 14.34
N TYR A 374 -1.45 7.47 13.93
CA TYR A 374 -2.63 7.85 14.71
C TYR A 374 -3.72 6.76 14.70
N LEU A 375 -3.91 6.07 13.56
CA LEU A 375 -4.79 4.89 13.52
C LEU A 375 -4.27 3.78 14.44
N LEU A 376 -2.95 3.59 14.50
CA LEU A 376 -2.33 2.67 15.45
C LEU A 376 -2.59 3.06 16.90
N GLN A 377 -2.52 4.36 17.24
CA GLN A 377 -2.87 4.86 18.57
C GLN A 377 -4.33 4.55 18.93
N ASP A 378 -5.26 4.77 18.00
CA ASP A 378 -6.67 4.44 18.20
C ASP A 378 -6.88 2.94 18.43
N MET A 379 -6.24 2.09 17.61
CA MET A 379 -6.31 0.63 17.78
C MET A 379 -5.74 0.20 19.14
N HIS A 380 -4.63 0.81 19.58
CA HIS A 380 -4.04 0.52 20.88
C HIS A 380 -4.98 0.94 22.04
N ALA A 381 -5.57 2.12 21.95
CA ALA A 381 -6.54 2.61 22.95
C ALA A 381 -7.76 1.67 23.03
N VAL A 382 -8.32 1.25 21.89
CA VAL A 382 -9.44 0.30 21.82
C VAL A 382 -9.08 -1.07 22.44
N LEU A 383 -7.83 -1.49 22.32
CA LEU A 383 -7.35 -2.75 22.88
C LEU A 383 -7.08 -2.69 24.39
N THR A 384 -6.62 -1.54 24.91
CA THR A 384 -6.10 -1.41 26.29
C THR A 384 -7.08 -0.70 27.24
N GLU A 385 -7.90 0.22 26.74
CA GLU A 385 -8.83 1.01 27.52
C GLU A 385 -10.23 0.39 27.51
N GLU A 386 -10.96 0.52 28.61
CA GLU A 386 -12.35 0.07 28.71
C GLU A 386 -13.30 0.96 27.89
N LYS A 387 -13.05 2.28 27.89
CA LYS A 387 -13.79 3.29 27.14
C LYS A 387 -12.86 4.36 26.60
N PRO A 388 -12.21 4.16 25.46
CA PRO A 388 -11.35 5.17 24.88
C PRO A 388 -12.18 6.40 24.43
N THR A 389 -11.69 7.61 24.76
CA THR A 389 -12.44 8.86 24.54
C THR A 389 -11.82 9.78 23.49
N GLU A 390 -10.56 9.58 23.13
CA GLU A 390 -9.81 10.46 22.23
C GLU A 390 -9.41 9.73 20.94
N LEU A 391 -10.38 9.11 20.24
CA LEU A 391 -10.15 8.43 18.99
C LEU A 391 -10.28 9.42 17.81
N LYS A 392 -9.39 9.30 16.82
CA LYS A 392 -9.36 10.15 15.62
C LYS A 392 -9.96 9.46 14.39
N TYR A 393 -9.64 8.18 14.21
CA TYR A 393 -9.99 7.38 13.02
C TYR A 393 -10.90 6.20 13.33
N LEU A 394 -11.16 5.94 14.61
CA LEU A 394 -12.14 4.96 15.07
C LEU A 394 -13.18 5.65 15.94
N PHE A 395 -14.40 5.13 15.94
CA PHE A 395 -15.45 5.54 16.88
C PHE A 395 -16.29 4.33 17.27
N LEU A 396 -16.79 4.35 18.51
CA LEU A 396 -17.66 3.31 19.05
C LEU A 396 -19.03 3.39 18.39
N LEU A 397 -19.60 2.25 17.99
CA LEU A 397 -20.99 2.14 17.54
C LEU A 397 -21.89 1.88 18.75
N GLU A 398 -22.70 2.85 19.09
CA GLU A 398 -23.71 2.76 20.17
C GLU A 398 -25.11 2.43 19.64
#